data_d109c5e2fcf24dabcde8344a9f25f346
#
_entry.id   d109c5e2fcf24dabcde8344a9f25f346
#
_cell.length_a   1.000
_cell.length_b   1.000
_cell.length_c   1.000
_cell.angle_alpha   90.00
_cell.angle_beta   90.00
_cell.angle_gamma   90.00
#
_symmetry.space_group_name_H-M   'P 1'
#
loop_
_entity.id
_entity.type
_entity.pdbx_description
1 polymer ?
#
loop_
_entity_poly.entity_id
_entity_poly.type
_entity_poly.pdbx_seq_one_letter_code
_entity_poly.pdbx_strand_id
1 'polypeptide(L)'
;ARLNEKDTEANLVCQNVIAYVLDGILKLLHPFMPFITEEIWQVLPHEGDSIMVSQWPQYDEKLNFKKEEAEFEILMDAIKAIRNTRSQMNVPPSKKAKLFVVTKYTKTFQDAAKILEKLALFLF
;
A
#
# COMPACT_ATOMS: atom_id res chain seq x y z
N ALA A 1 5.50 -6.00 5.17
CA ALA A 1 5.64 -7.45 5.25
C ALA A 1 6.57 -7.96 4.16
N ARG A 2 6.22 -7.78 2.89
CA ARG A 2 7.01 -8.28 1.75
C ARG A 2 8.39 -7.63 1.62
N LEU A 3 8.56 -6.37 2.00
CA LEU A 3 9.84 -5.64 1.99
C LEU A 3 10.87 -6.18 2.99
N ASN A 4 10.44 -6.91 4.03
CA ASN A 4 11.33 -7.47 5.05
C ASN A 4 11.73 -8.93 4.78
N GLU A 5 11.20 -9.54 3.73
CA GLU A 5 11.60 -10.87 3.29
C GLU A 5 12.83 -10.71 2.39
N LYS A 6 14.01 -11.05 2.90
CA LYS A 6 15.28 -10.93 2.14
C LYS A 6 15.25 -11.81 0.90
N ASP A 7 15.57 -11.21 -0.24
CA ASP A 7 15.87 -11.85 -1.54
C ASP A 7 14.79 -12.78 -2.14
N THR A 8 13.52 -12.45 -1.96
CA THR A 8 12.45 -13.11 -2.70
C THR A 8 12.05 -12.28 -3.93
N GLU A 9 11.70 -12.95 -5.03
CA GLU A 9 11.17 -12.31 -6.25
C GLU A 9 10.00 -11.35 -5.91
N ALA A 10 9.16 -11.74 -4.96
CA ALA A 10 8.06 -10.91 -4.46
C ALA A 10 8.53 -9.61 -3.80
N ASN A 11 9.73 -9.59 -3.19
CA ASN A 11 10.32 -8.39 -2.62
C ASN A 11 10.78 -7.44 -3.74
N LEU A 12 11.47 -7.94 -4.75
CA LEU A 12 11.92 -7.14 -5.89
C LEU A 12 10.74 -6.51 -6.63
N VAL A 13 9.69 -7.28 -6.89
CA VAL A 13 8.45 -6.74 -7.49
C VAL A 13 7.85 -5.63 -6.62
N CYS A 14 7.80 -5.83 -5.31
CA CYS A 14 7.27 -4.84 -4.38
C CYS A 14 8.11 -3.55 -4.39
N GLN A 15 9.44 -3.67 -4.39
CA GLN A 15 10.37 -2.54 -4.47
C GLN A 15 10.18 -1.76 -5.78
N ASN A 16 10.11 -2.46 -6.92
CA ASN A 16 9.90 -1.82 -8.23
C ASN A 16 8.56 -1.09 -8.32
N VAL A 17 7.48 -1.69 -7.80
CA VAL A 17 6.16 -1.03 -7.76
C VAL A 17 6.20 0.22 -6.89
N ILE A 18 6.83 0.16 -5.71
CA ILE A 18 6.95 1.32 -4.82
C ILE A 18 7.79 2.42 -5.48
N ALA A 19 8.92 2.07 -6.08
CA ALA A 19 9.77 3.03 -6.78
C ALA A 19 9.03 3.72 -7.93
N TYR A 20 8.31 2.96 -8.75
CA TYR A 20 7.48 3.47 -9.84
C TYR A 20 6.39 4.45 -9.36
N VAL A 21 5.65 4.06 -8.34
CA VAL A 21 4.59 4.92 -7.77
C VAL A 21 5.18 6.17 -7.14
N LEU A 22 6.30 6.03 -6.41
CA LEU A 22 6.95 7.17 -5.76
C LEU A 22 7.52 8.15 -6.80
N ASP A 23 8.15 7.66 -7.87
CA ASP A 23 8.61 8.50 -9.00
C ASP A 23 7.46 9.32 -9.58
N GLY A 24 6.31 8.68 -9.85
CA GLY A 24 5.13 9.39 -10.34
C GLY A 24 4.61 10.45 -9.37
N ILE A 25 4.54 10.14 -8.08
CA ILE A 25 4.12 11.08 -7.04
C ILE A 25 5.07 12.28 -6.97
N LEU A 26 6.38 12.06 -6.98
CA LEU A 26 7.37 13.12 -6.92
C LEU A 26 7.28 14.04 -8.12
N LYS A 27 7.11 13.50 -9.33
CA LYS A 27 6.90 14.28 -10.55
C LYS A 27 5.65 15.16 -10.48
N LEU A 28 4.53 14.61 -9.99
CA LEU A 28 3.28 15.36 -9.83
C LEU A 28 3.38 16.45 -8.76
N LEU A 29 4.15 16.24 -7.71
CA LEU A 29 4.37 17.20 -6.62
C LEU A 29 5.44 18.25 -6.95
N HIS A 30 6.33 17.97 -7.88
CA HIS A 30 7.49 18.82 -8.17
C HIS A 30 7.13 20.30 -8.44
N PRO A 31 6.05 20.64 -9.18
CA PRO A 31 5.67 22.04 -9.40
C PRO A 31 5.33 22.82 -8.13
N PHE A 32 4.96 22.12 -7.05
CA PHE A 32 4.58 22.72 -5.78
C PHE A 32 5.72 22.73 -4.75
N MET A 33 6.56 21.70 -4.80
CA MET A 33 7.64 21.48 -3.82
C MET A 33 8.94 21.05 -4.53
N PRO A 34 9.56 21.93 -5.34
CA PRO A 34 10.66 21.52 -6.22
C PRO A 34 11.89 21.01 -5.49
N PHE A 35 12.27 21.62 -4.37
CA PHE A 35 13.50 21.25 -3.68
C PHE A 35 13.44 19.87 -3.04
N ILE A 36 12.39 19.60 -2.28
CA ILE A 36 12.27 18.32 -1.57
C ILE A 36 12.01 17.15 -2.53
N THR A 37 11.26 17.38 -3.60
CA THR A 37 11.00 16.33 -4.59
C THR A 37 12.24 16.00 -5.41
N GLU A 38 13.05 16.97 -5.76
CA GLU A 38 14.36 16.75 -6.39
C GLU A 38 15.28 15.94 -5.47
N GLU A 39 15.43 16.35 -4.22
CA GLU A 39 16.28 15.70 -3.24
C GLU A 39 15.92 14.21 -3.06
N ILE A 40 14.62 13.91 -2.92
CA ILE A 40 14.15 12.53 -2.78
C ILE A 40 14.35 11.77 -4.08
N TRP A 41 14.07 12.37 -5.23
CA TRP A 41 14.15 11.73 -6.54
C TRP A 41 15.58 11.32 -6.88
N GLN A 42 16.57 12.12 -6.52
CA GLN A 42 17.99 11.83 -6.73
C GLN A 42 18.48 10.60 -5.98
N VAL A 43 17.78 10.16 -4.94
CA VAL A 43 18.10 8.94 -4.16
C VAL A 43 17.43 7.70 -4.76
N LEU A 44 16.40 7.86 -5.57
CA LEU A 44 15.70 6.76 -6.23
C LEU A 44 16.45 6.29 -7.49
N PRO A 45 16.21 5.04 -7.94
CA PRO A 45 16.61 4.64 -9.29
C PRO A 45 15.90 5.51 -10.33
N HIS A 46 16.65 6.28 -11.11
CA HIS A 46 16.10 7.19 -12.11
C HIS A 46 17.01 7.28 -13.33
N GLU A 47 16.49 7.86 -14.41
CA GLU A 47 17.23 8.23 -15.61
C GLU A 47 17.20 9.75 -15.78
N GLY A 48 18.34 10.34 -16.18
CA GLY A 48 18.50 11.79 -16.38
C GLY A 48 19.08 12.49 -15.16
N ASP A 49 19.39 13.80 -15.35
CA ASP A 49 20.15 14.59 -14.36
C ASP A 49 19.24 15.26 -13.32
N SER A 50 17.96 15.46 -13.62
CA SER A 50 17.01 16.16 -12.76
C SER A 50 15.58 15.77 -13.08
N ILE A 51 14.75 15.75 -12.04
CA ILE A 51 13.29 15.53 -12.15
C ILE A 51 12.63 16.59 -13.06
N MET A 52 13.18 17.81 -13.12
CA MET A 52 12.68 18.91 -13.93
C MET A 52 12.63 18.59 -15.43
N VAL A 53 13.59 17.82 -15.92
CA VAL A 53 13.69 17.44 -17.34
C VAL A 53 13.13 16.03 -17.59
N SER A 54 12.66 15.36 -16.58
CA SER A 54 12.06 14.03 -16.70
C SER A 54 10.69 14.10 -17.40
N GLN A 55 10.29 13.00 -18.03
CA GLN A 55 8.96 12.90 -18.65
C GLN A 55 7.86 12.97 -17.61
N TRP A 56 6.82 13.77 -17.91
CA TRP A 56 5.61 13.84 -17.09
C TRP A 56 4.87 12.52 -17.08
N PRO A 57 4.36 12.06 -15.92
CA PRO A 57 3.62 10.81 -15.83
C PRO A 57 2.43 10.80 -16.80
N GLN A 58 2.31 9.72 -17.57
CA GLN A 58 1.21 9.51 -18.49
C GLN A 58 0.24 8.48 -17.91
N TYR A 59 -1.05 8.66 -18.16
CA TYR A 59 -2.05 7.66 -17.79
C TYR A 59 -1.89 6.40 -18.66
N ASP A 60 -1.78 5.26 -18.01
CA ASP A 60 -1.79 3.95 -18.67
C ASP A 60 -3.00 3.14 -18.21
N GLU A 61 -3.92 2.87 -19.15
CA GLU A 61 -5.14 2.10 -18.87
C GLU A 61 -4.85 0.66 -18.41
N LYS A 62 -3.70 0.08 -18.80
CA LYS A 62 -3.26 -1.25 -18.37
C LYS A 62 -2.99 -1.34 -16.87
N LEU A 63 -2.75 -0.21 -16.23
CA LEU A 63 -2.53 -0.10 -14.78
C LEU A 63 -3.82 0.21 -14.00
N ASN A 64 -4.98 0.14 -14.66
CA ASN A 64 -6.28 0.37 -14.04
C ASN A 64 -6.90 -0.95 -13.54
N PHE A 65 -6.72 -1.24 -12.29
CA PHE A 65 -7.12 -2.50 -11.63
C PHE A 65 -8.44 -2.34 -10.86
N LYS A 66 -9.53 -1.91 -11.54
CA LYS A 66 -10.84 -1.61 -10.92
C LYS A 66 -11.40 -2.73 -10.05
N LYS A 67 -11.20 -3.98 -10.45
CA LYS A 67 -11.69 -5.14 -9.69
C LYS A 67 -10.92 -5.31 -8.39
N GLU A 68 -9.61 -5.27 -8.47
CA GLU A 68 -8.71 -5.40 -7.33
C GLU A 68 -8.86 -4.22 -6.37
N GLU A 69 -9.10 -3.01 -6.91
CA GLU A 69 -9.42 -1.81 -6.14
C GLU A 69 -10.69 -1.99 -5.32
N ALA A 70 -11.79 -2.43 -5.94
CA ALA A 70 -13.05 -2.68 -5.25
C ALA A 70 -12.92 -3.77 -4.16
N GLU A 71 -12.17 -4.85 -4.44
CA GLU A 71 -11.89 -5.87 -3.44
C GLU A 71 -11.04 -5.32 -2.27
N PHE A 72 -10.09 -4.45 -2.58
CA PHE A 72 -9.25 -3.83 -1.55
C PHE A 72 -10.01 -2.82 -0.70
N GLU A 73 -10.94 -2.05 -1.28
CA GLU A 73 -11.81 -1.14 -0.53
C GLU A 73 -12.64 -1.89 0.53
N ILE A 74 -13.20 -3.05 0.19
CA ILE A 74 -13.94 -3.90 1.14
C ILE A 74 -13.04 -4.29 2.32
N LEU A 75 -11.79 -4.66 2.07
CA LEU A 75 -10.82 -4.99 3.12
C LEU A 75 -10.48 -3.77 3.99
N MET A 76 -10.29 -2.61 3.38
CA MET A 76 -9.98 -1.38 4.11
C MET A 76 -11.12 -0.96 5.02
N ASP A 77 -12.36 -1.08 4.55
CA ASP A 77 -13.55 -0.76 5.36
C ASP A 77 -13.72 -1.74 6.52
N ALA A 78 -13.48 -3.03 6.30
CA ALA A 78 -13.46 -4.02 7.36
C ALA A 78 -12.39 -3.69 8.43
N ILE A 79 -11.17 -3.34 8.01
CA ILE A 79 -10.09 -2.94 8.94
C ILE A 79 -10.48 -1.69 9.73
N LYS A 80 -11.06 -0.67 9.08
CA LYS A 80 -11.54 0.54 9.75
C LYS A 80 -12.62 0.22 10.79
N ALA A 81 -13.62 -0.59 10.42
CA ALA A 81 -14.69 -1.00 11.32
C ALA A 81 -14.14 -1.75 12.56
N ILE A 82 -13.22 -2.68 12.35
CA ILE A 82 -12.57 -3.42 13.42
C ILE A 82 -11.79 -2.49 14.36
N ARG A 83 -10.99 -1.58 13.81
CA ARG A 83 -10.21 -0.62 14.60
C ARG A 83 -11.12 0.31 15.41
N ASN A 84 -12.20 0.80 14.81
CA ASN A 84 -13.17 1.65 15.50
C ASN A 84 -13.84 0.90 16.65
N THR A 85 -14.29 -0.33 16.44
CA THR A 85 -14.90 -1.17 17.49
C THR A 85 -13.93 -1.41 18.64
N ARG A 86 -12.67 -1.74 18.33
CA ARG A 86 -11.62 -1.91 19.35
C ARG A 86 -11.37 -0.65 20.15
N SER A 87 -11.35 0.50 19.48
CA SER A 87 -11.18 1.81 20.14
C SER A 87 -12.35 2.12 21.06
N GLN A 88 -13.58 1.91 20.61
CA GLN A 88 -14.80 2.11 21.42
C GLN A 88 -14.85 1.21 22.65
N MET A 89 -14.35 -0.02 22.51
CA MET A 89 -14.26 -0.99 23.62
C MET A 89 -13.02 -0.83 24.49
N ASN A 90 -12.18 0.20 24.26
CA ASN A 90 -10.91 0.42 24.93
C ASN A 90 -9.99 -0.82 24.95
N VAL A 91 -9.98 -1.60 23.88
CA VAL A 91 -9.11 -2.78 23.74
C VAL A 91 -7.71 -2.31 23.34
N PRO A 92 -6.68 -2.55 24.18
CA PRO A 92 -5.32 -2.12 23.87
C PRO A 92 -4.79 -2.82 22.60
N PRO A 93 -3.93 -2.14 21.80
CA PRO A 93 -3.37 -2.69 20.58
C PRO A 93 -2.58 -4.00 20.77
N SER A 94 -1.98 -4.18 21.95
CA SER A 94 -1.21 -5.38 22.29
C SER A 94 -2.07 -6.63 22.52
N LYS A 95 -3.37 -6.45 22.78
CA LYS A 95 -4.28 -7.58 23.04
C LYS A 95 -4.76 -8.19 21.72
N LYS A 96 -4.31 -9.41 21.43
CA LYS A 96 -4.78 -10.19 20.29
C LYS A 96 -6.12 -10.85 20.62
N ALA A 97 -7.02 -10.88 19.65
CA ALA A 97 -8.33 -11.55 19.76
C ALA A 97 -8.56 -12.43 18.52
N LYS A 98 -9.44 -13.41 18.64
CA LYS A 98 -9.87 -14.19 17.47
C LYS A 98 -10.90 -13.40 16.67
N LEU A 99 -10.75 -13.38 15.35
CA LEU A 99 -11.67 -12.74 14.43
C LEU A 99 -12.41 -13.81 13.62
N PHE A 100 -13.74 -13.78 13.68
CA PHE A 100 -14.59 -14.59 12.83
C PHE A 100 -15.25 -13.69 11.80
N VAL A 101 -14.99 -13.96 10.52
CA VAL A 101 -15.54 -13.17 9.41
C VAL A 101 -16.59 -13.98 8.69
N VAL A 102 -17.83 -13.48 8.68
CA VAL A 102 -18.93 -14.05 7.90
C VAL A 102 -19.19 -13.14 6.71
N THR A 103 -18.81 -13.57 5.52
CA THR A 103 -18.85 -12.74 4.32
C THR A 103 -19.12 -13.54 3.07
N LYS A 104 -19.66 -12.88 2.04
CA LYS A 104 -19.78 -13.42 0.70
C LYS A 104 -18.43 -13.42 -0.07
N TYR A 105 -17.46 -12.63 0.39
CA TYR A 105 -16.13 -12.43 -0.23
C TYR A 105 -15.06 -13.32 0.43
N THR A 106 -15.36 -14.59 0.66
CA THR A 106 -14.51 -15.50 1.43
C THR A 106 -13.09 -15.58 0.86
N LYS A 107 -12.95 -15.66 -0.46
CA LYS A 107 -11.64 -15.75 -1.14
C LYS A 107 -10.78 -14.50 -0.89
N THR A 108 -11.36 -13.31 -1.07
CA THR A 108 -10.67 -12.03 -0.84
C THR A 108 -10.15 -11.90 0.59
N PHE A 109 -10.96 -12.33 1.58
CA PHE A 109 -10.54 -12.30 2.98
C PHE A 109 -9.50 -13.39 3.32
N GLN A 110 -9.54 -14.55 2.68
CA GLN A 110 -8.52 -15.60 2.85
C GLN A 110 -7.16 -15.15 2.27
N ASP A 111 -7.15 -14.59 1.07
CA ASP A 111 -5.93 -14.08 0.43
C ASP A 111 -5.31 -12.91 1.21
N ALA A 112 -6.16 -12.11 1.86
CA ALA A 112 -5.75 -10.98 2.69
C ALA A 112 -5.53 -11.32 4.18
N ALA A 113 -5.66 -12.58 4.60
CA ALA A 113 -5.60 -12.99 6.02
C ALA A 113 -4.35 -12.44 6.73
N LYS A 114 -3.17 -12.58 6.13
CA LYS A 114 -1.90 -12.04 6.68
C LYS A 114 -1.89 -10.53 6.83
N ILE A 115 -2.58 -9.81 5.93
CA ILE A 115 -2.69 -8.35 5.98
C ILE A 115 -3.62 -7.95 7.12
N LEU A 116 -4.78 -8.62 7.22
CA LEU A 116 -5.74 -8.40 8.29
C LEU A 116 -5.15 -8.71 9.67
N GLU A 117 -4.40 -9.80 9.81
CA GLU A 117 -3.71 -10.14 11.05
C GLU A 117 -2.77 -9.03 11.51
N LYS A 118 -1.98 -8.47 10.61
CA LYS A 118 -1.04 -7.39 10.92
C LYS A 118 -1.71 -6.05 11.19
N LEU A 119 -2.69 -5.67 10.37
CA LEU A 119 -3.29 -4.34 10.42
C LEU A 119 -4.43 -4.22 11.43
N ALA A 120 -5.13 -5.30 11.70
CA ALA A 120 -6.24 -5.34 12.64
C ALA A 120 -5.85 -5.90 14.02
N LEU A 121 -4.62 -6.43 14.17
CA LEU A 121 -4.08 -7.01 15.41
C LEU A 121 -4.93 -8.18 15.93
N PHE A 122 -5.36 -9.05 15.02
CA PHE A 122 -6.07 -10.29 15.34
C PHE A 122 -5.24 -11.54 15.00
N LEU A 123 -5.63 -12.67 15.61
CA LEU A 123 -5.23 -14.01 15.17
C LEU A 123 -6.38 -14.58 14.33
N PHE A 124 -6.07 -15.07 13.13
CA PHE A 124 -6.99 -15.85 12.31
C PHE A 124 -7.09 -17.28 12.80
#